data_6dd506f082157c8f520bc2ac78e459bb
#
_entry.id   6dd506f082157c8f520bc2ac78e459bb
#
_cell.length_a   1.000
_cell.length_b   1.000
_cell.length_c   1.000
_cell.angle_alpha   90.00
_cell.angle_beta   90.00
_cell.angle_gamma   90.00
#
_symmetry.space_group_name_H-M   'P 1'
#
loop_
_entity.id
_entity.type
_entity.pdbx_description
1 polymer ?
#
loop_
_entity_poly.entity_id
_entity_poly.type
_entity_poly.pdbx_seq_one_letter_code
_entity_poly.pdbx_strand_id
1 'polypeptide(L)'
;MTSDCLFCRIVSHEIPAKYVLENEHVVAFRDINPQAPVHVVIIPKEHVATLNDASDAAMLGHLSLAAAQIAKSEGIAESGYRTVVNTNRNAGQTVFHVHLHLIGGRDMAWPPG
;
A
#
# COMPACT_ATOMS: atom_id res chain seq x y z
N MET A 1 -3.11 23.85 -0.37
CA MET A 1 -3.01 23.72 1.10
C MET A 1 -2.10 22.55 1.45
N THR A 2 -1.15 22.78 2.33
CA THR A 2 -0.22 21.73 2.75
C THR A 2 -0.90 20.75 3.70
N SER A 3 -0.73 19.49 3.46
CA SER A 3 -1.24 18.44 4.35
C SER A 3 -0.14 17.98 5.30
N ASP A 4 -0.50 17.66 6.53
CA ASP A 4 0.42 17.02 7.48
C ASP A 4 0.58 15.53 7.19
N CYS A 5 -0.27 14.95 6.34
CA CYS A 5 -0.21 13.54 5.98
C CYS A 5 0.92 13.28 4.98
N LEU A 6 1.86 12.44 5.38
CA LEU A 6 2.98 12.05 4.52
C LEU A 6 2.49 11.47 3.19
N PHE A 7 1.47 10.61 3.23
CA PHE A 7 0.99 9.96 2.01
C PHE A 7 0.17 10.89 1.11
N CYS A 8 -0.57 11.85 1.69
CA CYS A 8 -1.21 12.89 0.89
C CYS A 8 -0.17 13.70 0.12
N ARG A 9 0.99 13.94 0.73
CA ARG A 9 2.09 14.67 0.10
C ARG A 9 2.77 13.83 -0.98
N ILE A 10 2.78 12.51 -0.86
CA ILE A 10 3.24 11.63 -1.93
C ILE A 10 2.24 11.64 -3.10
N VAL A 11 0.94 11.58 -2.80
CA VAL A 11 -0.11 11.67 -3.83
C VAL A 11 0.03 12.94 -4.65
N SER A 12 0.31 14.08 -4.01
CA SER A 12 0.45 15.37 -4.68
C SER A 12 1.83 15.59 -5.28
N HIS A 13 2.76 14.66 -5.15
CA HIS A 13 4.14 14.75 -5.61
C HIS A 13 4.94 15.90 -4.95
N GLU A 14 4.55 16.30 -3.75
CA GLU A 14 5.30 17.30 -2.98
C GLU A 14 6.60 16.74 -2.42
N ILE A 15 6.64 15.43 -2.14
CA ILE A 15 7.83 14.74 -1.68
C ILE A 15 8.16 13.59 -2.63
N PRO A 16 9.45 13.25 -2.80
CA PRO A 16 9.85 12.21 -3.72
C PRO A 16 9.50 10.82 -3.19
N ALA A 17 9.20 9.89 -4.11
CA ALA A 17 9.00 8.49 -3.82
C ALA A 17 9.42 7.68 -5.05
N LYS A 18 9.68 6.39 -4.87
CA LYS A 18 9.97 5.50 -5.99
C LYS A 18 8.65 4.92 -6.50
N TYR A 19 7.99 5.65 -7.37
CA TYR A 19 6.68 5.30 -7.89
C TYR A 19 6.74 4.03 -8.74
N VAL A 20 5.76 3.15 -8.53
CA VAL A 20 5.60 1.88 -9.26
C VAL A 20 4.38 1.93 -10.17
N LEU A 21 3.30 2.54 -9.68
CA LEU A 21 2.04 2.66 -10.41
C LEU A 21 1.32 3.90 -9.93
N GLU A 22 0.72 4.60 -10.86
CA GLU A 22 -0.21 5.69 -10.54
C GLU A 22 -1.33 5.68 -11.56
N ASN A 23 -2.57 5.73 -11.08
CA ASN A 23 -3.75 5.90 -11.92
C ASN A 23 -4.71 6.88 -11.26
N GLU A 24 -5.95 6.97 -11.72
CA GLU A 24 -6.90 7.93 -11.16
C GLU A 24 -7.35 7.61 -9.74
N HIS A 25 -7.12 6.39 -9.26
CA HIS A 25 -7.60 5.92 -7.95
C HIS A 25 -6.51 5.74 -6.91
N VAL A 26 -5.33 5.29 -7.33
CA VAL A 26 -4.26 4.88 -6.40
C VAL A 26 -2.91 5.40 -6.83
N VAL A 27 -2.02 5.45 -5.84
CA VAL A 27 -0.59 5.65 -6.05
C VAL A 27 0.13 4.52 -5.35
N ALA A 28 1.09 3.89 -6.02
CA ALA A 28 1.90 2.83 -5.45
C ALA A 28 3.38 3.19 -5.56
N PHE A 29 4.12 2.91 -4.49
CA PHE A 29 5.55 3.25 -4.42
C PHE A 29 6.28 2.23 -3.57
N ARG A 30 7.60 2.14 -3.76
CA ARG A 30 8.45 1.22 -3.01
C ARG A 30 8.56 1.67 -1.55
N ASP A 31 8.47 0.72 -0.62
CA ASP A 31 8.73 0.99 0.79
C ASP A 31 10.22 1.30 0.98
N ILE A 32 10.53 2.34 1.74
CA ILE A 32 11.92 2.74 2.00
C ILE A 32 12.63 1.81 2.97
N ASN A 33 11.86 0.99 3.70
CA ASN A 33 12.38 -0.02 4.62
C ASN A 33 11.78 -1.38 4.26
N PRO A 34 12.17 -1.96 3.11
CA PRO A 34 11.50 -3.16 2.60
C PRO A 34 11.69 -4.36 3.51
N GLN A 35 10.60 -5.10 3.70
CA GLN A 35 10.57 -6.31 4.51
C GLN A 35 10.66 -7.57 3.65
N ALA A 36 10.78 -7.41 2.33
CA ALA A 36 10.91 -8.49 1.37
C ALA A 36 11.55 -7.94 0.09
N PRO A 37 12.05 -8.79 -0.83
CA PRO A 37 12.59 -8.33 -2.11
C PRO A 37 11.64 -7.46 -2.90
N VAL A 38 10.33 -7.75 -2.84
CA VAL A 38 9.29 -6.87 -3.34
C VAL A 38 8.46 -6.38 -2.16
N HIS A 39 8.48 -5.08 -1.92
CA HIS A 39 7.66 -4.44 -0.89
C HIS A 39 7.17 -3.11 -1.42
N VAL A 40 5.90 -3.07 -1.82
CA VAL A 40 5.25 -1.91 -2.41
C VAL A 40 4.11 -1.47 -1.51
N VAL A 41 3.99 -0.17 -1.32
CA VAL A 41 2.89 0.45 -0.56
C VAL A 41 1.90 1.03 -1.57
N ILE A 42 0.64 0.70 -1.42
CA ILE A 42 -0.45 1.15 -2.31
C ILE A 42 -1.42 1.99 -1.50
N ILE A 43 -1.63 3.22 -1.92
CA ILE A 43 -2.47 4.19 -1.20
C ILE A 43 -3.58 4.70 -2.11
N PRO A 44 -4.77 4.96 -1.56
CA PRO A 44 -5.80 5.69 -2.30
C PRO A 44 -5.41 7.16 -2.41
N LYS A 45 -5.83 7.80 -3.49
CA LYS A 45 -5.63 9.25 -3.63
C LYS A 45 -6.46 10.03 -2.63
N GLU A 46 -7.62 9.50 -2.26
CA GLU A 46 -8.47 10.06 -1.22
C GLU A 46 -7.90 9.75 0.16
N HIS A 47 -7.87 10.73 1.04
CA HIS A 47 -7.40 10.55 2.41
C HIS A 47 -8.47 9.89 3.28
N VAL A 48 -8.19 8.69 3.77
CA VAL A 48 -8.99 7.96 4.75
C VAL A 48 -7.99 7.45 5.79
N ALA A 49 -8.21 7.76 7.06
CA ALA A 49 -7.19 7.53 8.08
C ALA A 49 -6.92 6.04 8.32
N THR A 50 -7.98 5.25 8.52
CA THR A 50 -7.85 3.81 8.78
C THR A 50 -8.90 3.02 8.01
N LEU A 51 -8.74 1.70 7.99
CA LEU A 51 -9.76 0.81 7.41
C LEU A 51 -11.10 0.98 8.13
N ASN A 52 -11.09 1.28 9.43
CA ASN A 52 -12.33 1.50 10.18
C ASN A 52 -13.14 2.69 9.68
N ASP A 53 -12.48 3.67 9.06
CA ASP A 53 -13.11 4.87 8.54
C ASP A 53 -13.52 4.74 7.08
N ALA A 54 -13.15 3.65 6.43
CA ALA A 54 -13.46 3.42 5.02
C ALA A 54 -14.94 3.06 4.87
N SER A 55 -15.58 3.67 3.87
CA SER A 55 -16.99 3.39 3.54
C SER A 55 -17.19 3.09 2.06
N ASP A 56 -16.14 3.23 1.26
CA ASP A 56 -16.19 3.05 -0.20
C ASP A 56 -15.54 1.70 -0.57
N ALA A 57 -16.39 0.71 -0.85
CA ALA A 57 -15.90 -0.62 -1.26
C ALA A 57 -15.08 -0.56 -2.55
N ALA A 58 -15.43 0.33 -3.46
CA ALA A 58 -14.68 0.48 -4.71
C ALA A 58 -13.25 0.95 -4.46
N MET A 59 -13.06 1.88 -3.54
CA MET A 59 -11.71 2.35 -3.17
C MET A 59 -10.85 1.19 -2.65
N LEU A 60 -11.40 0.36 -1.76
CA LEU A 60 -10.69 -0.80 -1.23
C LEU A 60 -10.41 -1.81 -2.33
N GLY A 61 -11.34 -2.01 -3.25
CA GLY A 61 -11.16 -2.88 -4.42
C GLY A 61 -10.02 -2.39 -5.32
N HIS A 62 -9.91 -1.09 -5.53
CA HIS A 62 -8.82 -0.52 -6.32
C HIS A 62 -7.45 -0.81 -5.71
N LEU A 63 -7.32 -0.75 -4.39
CA LEU A 63 -6.08 -1.11 -3.71
C LEU A 63 -5.71 -2.58 -3.98
N SER A 64 -6.65 -3.49 -3.81
CA SER A 64 -6.42 -4.92 -3.99
C SER A 64 -6.12 -5.28 -5.45
N LEU A 65 -6.85 -4.70 -6.39
CA LEU A 65 -6.61 -4.96 -7.81
C LEU A 65 -5.28 -4.38 -8.28
N ALA A 66 -4.88 -3.23 -7.76
CA ALA A 66 -3.55 -2.67 -8.03
C ALA A 66 -2.45 -3.61 -7.53
N ALA A 67 -2.64 -4.20 -6.34
CA ALA A 67 -1.68 -5.16 -5.80
C ALA A 67 -1.52 -6.36 -6.73
N ALA A 68 -2.61 -6.92 -7.24
CA ALA A 68 -2.56 -8.05 -8.17
C ALA A 68 -1.86 -7.66 -9.48
N GLN A 69 -2.12 -6.48 -10.00
CA GLN A 69 -1.47 -5.97 -11.21
C GLN A 69 0.03 -5.80 -11.01
N ILE A 70 0.43 -5.19 -9.89
CA ILE A 70 1.85 -4.97 -9.57
C ILE A 70 2.56 -6.31 -9.36
N ALA A 71 1.91 -7.27 -8.69
CA ALA A 71 2.48 -8.60 -8.49
C ALA A 71 2.84 -9.27 -9.81
N LYS A 72 2.02 -9.12 -10.83
CA LYS A 72 2.32 -9.63 -12.17
C LYS A 72 3.55 -8.95 -12.76
N SER A 73 3.60 -7.62 -12.71
CA SER A 73 4.72 -6.88 -13.31
C SER A 73 6.02 -7.09 -12.54
N GLU A 74 5.96 -7.40 -11.24
CA GLU A 74 7.14 -7.66 -10.41
C GLU A 74 7.56 -9.15 -10.45
N GLY A 75 6.81 -9.99 -11.14
CA GLY A 75 7.17 -11.40 -11.32
C GLY A 75 6.91 -12.28 -10.10
N ILE A 76 6.04 -11.87 -9.18
CA ILE A 76 5.73 -12.61 -7.96
C ILE A 76 4.32 -13.20 -7.94
N ALA A 77 3.55 -13.03 -9.01
CA ALA A 77 2.15 -13.50 -9.05
C ALA A 77 2.06 -15.02 -8.93
N GLU A 78 2.92 -15.77 -9.62
CA GLU A 78 2.87 -17.24 -9.62
C GLU A 78 3.42 -17.85 -8.34
N SER A 79 4.54 -17.32 -7.83
CA SER A 79 5.15 -17.83 -6.60
C SER A 79 4.36 -17.47 -5.36
N GLY A 80 3.66 -16.35 -5.41
CA GLY A 80 2.80 -15.91 -4.32
C GLY A 80 3.28 -14.65 -3.63
N TYR A 81 2.33 -14.00 -3.00
CA TYR A 81 2.59 -12.75 -2.28
C TYR A 81 1.56 -12.59 -1.17
N ARG A 82 1.81 -11.66 -0.29
CA ARG A 82 0.90 -11.34 0.81
C ARG A 82 0.53 -9.86 0.75
N THR A 83 -0.74 -9.56 1.02
CA THR A 83 -1.18 -8.17 1.18
C THR A 83 -1.56 -7.93 2.63
N VAL A 84 -1.19 -6.77 3.17
CA VAL A 84 -1.38 -6.43 4.57
C VAL A 84 -1.95 -5.02 4.67
N VAL A 85 -3.02 -4.88 5.45
CA VAL A 85 -3.55 -3.57 5.85
C VAL A 85 -3.49 -3.50 7.37
N ASN A 86 -2.64 -2.63 7.89
CA ASN A 86 -2.51 -2.44 9.33
C ASN A 86 -3.51 -1.38 9.80
N THR A 87 -4.22 -1.66 10.88
CA THR A 87 -5.24 -0.76 11.43
C THR A 87 -4.95 -0.50 12.90
N ASN A 88 -4.63 0.73 13.22
CA ASN A 88 -4.40 1.24 14.57
C ASN A 88 -3.19 0.62 15.28
N ARG A 89 -3.10 0.86 16.58
CA ARG A 89 -1.87 0.65 17.36
C ARG A 89 -1.40 -0.81 17.43
N ASN A 90 -2.30 -1.73 17.68
CA ASN A 90 -1.90 -3.13 17.87
C ASN A 90 -1.36 -3.75 16.58
N ALA A 91 -1.77 -3.25 15.43
CA ALA A 91 -1.26 -3.69 14.14
C ALA A 91 -0.01 -2.92 13.69
N GLY A 92 0.36 -1.87 14.43
CA GLY A 92 1.55 -1.07 14.10
C GLY A 92 1.34 -0.05 13.00
N GLN A 93 0.13 0.46 12.84
CA GLN A 93 -0.10 1.52 11.87
C GLN A 93 0.61 2.81 12.33
N THR A 94 1.49 3.34 11.49
CA THR A 94 2.26 4.56 11.80
C THR A 94 1.85 5.76 10.95
N VAL A 95 1.35 5.53 9.74
CA VAL A 95 0.84 6.60 8.87
C VAL A 95 -0.67 6.46 8.78
N PHE A 96 -1.40 7.50 9.20
CA PHE A 96 -2.86 7.46 9.22
C PHE A 96 -3.46 7.98 7.92
N HIS A 97 -3.17 7.23 6.90
CA HIS A 97 -3.72 7.26 5.56
C HIS A 97 -3.76 5.80 5.14
N VAL A 98 -4.96 5.22 5.02
CA VAL A 98 -5.12 3.79 4.81
C VAL A 98 -4.24 3.32 3.64
N HIS A 99 -3.56 2.20 3.82
CA HIS A 99 -2.66 1.69 2.79
C HIS A 99 -2.54 0.19 2.87
N LEU A 100 -2.20 -0.40 1.73
CA LEU A 100 -2.01 -1.83 1.58
C LEU A 100 -0.54 -2.08 1.24
N HIS A 101 0.09 -2.96 2.02
CA HIS A 101 1.43 -3.44 1.71
C HIS A 101 1.33 -4.67 0.80
N LEU A 102 2.06 -4.66 -0.29
CA LEU A 102 2.28 -5.83 -1.14
C LEU A 102 3.68 -6.35 -0.86
N ILE A 103 3.77 -7.59 -0.39
CA ILE A 103 5.03 -8.19 0.04
C ILE A 103 5.21 -9.53 -0.67
N GLY A 104 6.35 -9.73 -1.31
CA GLY A 104 6.64 -10.97 -2.01
C GLY A 104 8.10 -11.15 -2.35
N GLY A 105 8.41 -12.26 -3.00
CA GLY A 105 9.80 -12.59 -3.39
C GLY A 105 10.55 -13.39 -2.34
N ARG A 106 9.89 -13.87 -1.30
CA ARG A 106 10.42 -14.79 -0.30
C ARG A 106 9.31 -15.64 0.29
N ASP A 107 9.67 -16.73 0.94
CA ASP A 107 8.70 -17.53 1.69
C ASP A 107 8.24 -16.78 2.93
N MET A 108 6.99 -16.95 3.27
CA MET A 108 6.38 -16.34 4.46
C MET A 108 5.78 -17.43 5.33
N ALA A 109 5.88 -17.22 6.64
CA ALA A 109 5.40 -18.19 7.60
C ALA A 109 3.98 -17.89 8.06
N TRP A 110 3.42 -18.84 8.76
CA TRP A 110 2.16 -18.70 9.47
C TRP A 110 2.40 -19.09 10.94
N PRO A 111 1.99 -18.28 11.94
CA PRO A 111 1.14 -17.08 11.82
C PRO A 111 1.83 -15.89 11.17
N PRO A 112 1.03 -14.95 10.63
CA PRO A 112 1.57 -13.87 9.80
C PRO A 112 2.26 -12.72 10.55
N GLY A 113 2.26 -12.75 11.84
CA GLY A 113 2.86 -11.66 12.62
C GLY A 113 3.50 -12.09 13.90
#